data_09ae245a2226095ad48cb30e48026b38
#
_entry.id   09ae245a2226095ad48cb30e48026b38
#
_cell.length_a   1.000
_cell.length_b   1.000
_cell.length_c   1.000
_cell.angle_alpha   90.00
_cell.angle_beta   90.00
_cell.angle_gamma   90.00
#
_symmetry.space_group_name_H-M   'P 1'
#
loop_
_entity.id
_entity.type
_entity.pdbx_description
1 polymer ?
#
loop_
_entity_poly.entity_id
_entity_poly.type
_entity_poly.pdbx_seq_one_letter_code
_entity_poly.pdbx_strand_id
1 'polypeptide(L)'
;MPDPGRTSDSKRSRARWLRNALGKKLGTRSLIPRERRFYDLFEEQAATIVRSAGLLEQALADVVNLPTCQREIKALETRGDEITHEIVSTLNRTFVTPFDHEDIYALASGLDDILDYIEEVADTANLYGIAAIPEPARELTRLLALAVAQLEGAIGKL
;
A
#
# COMPACT_ATOMS: atom_id res chain seq x y z
N MET A 1 -56.07 -16.36 42.10
CA MET A 1 -55.85 -16.40 40.62
C MET A 1 -54.62 -15.57 40.32
N PRO A 2 -53.52 -16.14 39.85
CA PRO A 2 -52.34 -15.35 39.46
C PRO A 2 -52.43 -14.97 37.96
N ASP A 3 -52.07 -13.74 37.68
CA ASP A 3 -52.07 -13.08 36.39
C ASP A 3 -51.02 -13.67 35.40
N PRO A 4 -51.40 -14.11 34.16
CA PRO A 4 -50.50 -14.70 33.19
C PRO A 4 -49.78 -13.69 32.27
N GLY A 5 -49.83 -12.37 32.55
CA GLY A 5 -49.38 -11.31 31.62
C GLY A 5 -47.91 -10.93 31.67
N ARG A 6 -47.06 -11.42 32.60
CA ARG A 6 -45.74 -10.80 32.90
C ARG A 6 -44.48 -11.50 32.35
N THR A 7 -44.62 -12.56 31.57
CA THR A 7 -43.45 -13.37 31.13
C THR A 7 -43.04 -13.19 29.66
N SER A 8 -43.88 -12.54 28.82
CA SER A 8 -43.58 -12.43 27.37
C SER A 8 -42.67 -11.21 27.02
N ASP A 9 -42.76 -10.16 27.81
CA ASP A 9 -42.06 -8.89 27.53
C ASP A 9 -40.57 -8.94 27.88
N SER A 10 -40.18 -9.73 28.90
CA SER A 10 -38.82 -9.95 29.33
C SER A 10 -37.97 -10.72 28.30
N LYS A 11 -38.58 -11.68 27.57
CA LYS A 11 -37.90 -12.46 26.52
C LYS A 11 -37.69 -11.64 25.23
N ARG A 12 -38.61 -10.75 24.89
CA ARG A 12 -38.47 -9.85 23.72
C ARG A 12 -37.41 -8.76 23.93
N SER A 13 -37.30 -8.22 25.13
CA SER A 13 -36.30 -7.22 25.47
C SER A 13 -34.86 -7.80 25.48
N ARG A 14 -34.65 -9.04 25.98
CA ARG A 14 -33.36 -9.73 25.93
C ARG A 14 -32.95 -10.07 24.50
N ALA A 15 -33.85 -10.51 23.64
CA ALA A 15 -33.55 -10.80 22.24
C ALA A 15 -33.23 -9.55 21.44
N ARG A 16 -33.82 -8.41 21.79
CA ARG A 16 -33.51 -7.11 21.18
C ARG A 16 -32.15 -6.56 21.62
N TRP A 17 -31.81 -6.73 22.93
CA TRP A 17 -30.51 -6.36 23.45
C TRP A 17 -29.36 -7.19 22.83
N LEU A 18 -29.56 -8.51 22.68
CA LEU A 18 -28.60 -9.42 22.04
C LEU A 18 -28.38 -9.06 20.55
N ARG A 19 -29.43 -8.70 19.80
CA ARG A 19 -29.27 -8.23 18.41
C ARG A 19 -28.51 -6.92 18.32
N ASN A 20 -28.73 -5.99 19.25
CA ASN A 20 -27.99 -4.72 19.29
C ASN A 20 -26.55 -4.87 19.81
N ALA A 21 -26.28 -5.83 20.69
CA ALA A 21 -24.93 -6.13 21.16
C ALA A 21 -24.08 -6.85 20.09
N LEU A 22 -24.71 -7.75 19.30
CA LEU A 22 -24.06 -8.45 18.18
C LEU A 22 -23.94 -7.57 16.90
N GLY A 23 -24.74 -6.50 16.79
CA GLY A 23 -24.71 -5.56 15.66
C GLY A 23 -23.65 -4.46 15.77
N LYS A 24 -22.91 -4.34 16.89
CA LYS A 24 -21.78 -3.43 17.02
C LYS A 24 -20.51 -4.08 16.49
N LYS A 25 -20.29 -3.92 15.19
CA LYS A 25 -18.98 -3.87 14.51
C LYS A 25 -17.93 -4.86 15.04
N LEU A 26 -18.06 -6.12 14.71
CA LEU A 26 -16.88 -6.90 14.34
C LEU A 26 -16.39 -6.28 13.03
N GLY A 27 -15.42 -5.38 13.12
CA GLY A 27 -14.72 -4.87 11.96
C GLY A 27 -14.12 -6.06 11.22
N THR A 28 -14.45 -6.21 9.96
CA THR A 28 -13.98 -7.26 9.05
C THR A 28 -12.44 -7.33 8.90
N ARG A 29 -11.71 -6.44 9.58
CA ARG A 29 -10.23 -6.41 9.65
C ARG A 29 -9.59 -7.58 10.39
N SER A 30 -10.33 -8.40 11.12
CA SER A 30 -9.78 -9.46 11.99
C SER A 30 -9.84 -10.88 11.39
N LEU A 31 -10.29 -11.06 10.14
CA LEU A 31 -10.47 -12.40 9.55
C LEU A 31 -9.44 -12.72 8.44
N ILE A 32 -8.57 -11.78 8.05
CA ILE A 32 -7.46 -12.07 7.14
C ILE A 32 -6.34 -12.69 7.98
N PRO A 33 -5.85 -13.92 7.65
CA PRO A 33 -4.68 -14.47 8.29
C PRO A 33 -3.53 -13.45 8.22
N ARG A 34 -2.80 -13.24 9.32
CA ARG A 34 -1.71 -12.24 9.39
C ARG A 34 -0.64 -12.49 8.34
N GLU A 35 -0.42 -13.74 7.98
CA GLU A 35 0.50 -14.13 6.91
C GLU A 35 0.07 -13.53 5.56
N ARG A 36 -1.21 -13.60 5.21
CA ARG A 36 -1.74 -13.03 3.97
C ARG A 36 -1.62 -11.51 3.91
N ARG A 37 -1.63 -10.83 5.06
CA ARG A 37 -1.48 -9.37 5.14
C ARG A 37 -0.13 -8.88 4.59
N PHE A 38 0.96 -9.65 4.78
CA PHE A 38 2.27 -9.29 4.20
C PHE A 38 2.23 -9.31 2.68
N TYR A 39 1.65 -10.35 2.08
CA TYR A 39 1.53 -10.44 0.63
C TYR A 39 0.68 -9.29 0.06
N ASP A 40 -0.47 -9.01 0.66
CA ASP A 40 -1.33 -7.89 0.25
C ASP A 40 -0.57 -6.54 0.29
N LEU A 41 0.25 -6.31 1.32
CA LEU A 41 1.05 -5.09 1.46
C LEU A 41 2.18 -5.02 0.43
N PHE A 42 2.87 -6.12 0.17
CA PHE A 42 3.90 -6.17 -0.87
C PHE A 42 3.33 -5.96 -2.28
N GLU A 43 2.18 -6.54 -2.58
CA GLU A 43 1.47 -6.31 -3.84
C GLU A 43 1.07 -4.83 -3.99
N GLU A 44 0.55 -4.20 -2.92
CA GLU A 44 0.19 -2.78 -2.92
C GLU A 44 1.42 -1.88 -3.12
N GLN A 45 2.54 -2.20 -2.46
CA GLN A 45 3.81 -1.47 -2.63
C GLN A 45 4.33 -1.58 -4.05
N ALA A 46 4.36 -2.79 -4.62
CA ALA A 46 4.81 -3.01 -5.99
C ALA A 46 3.95 -2.25 -7.02
N ALA A 47 2.62 -2.26 -6.87
CA ALA A 47 1.72 -1.50 -7.72
C ALA A 47 1.95 0.02 -7.61
N THR A 48 2.28 0.51 -6.39
CA THR A 48 2.62 1.91 -6.14
C THR A 48 3.91 2.31 -6.90
N ILE A 49 4.93 1.45 -6.86
CA ILE A 49 6.20 1.64 -7.59
C ILE A 49 5.97 1.67 -9.10
N VAL A 50 5.21 0.71 -9.64
CA VAL A 50 4.90 0.65 -11.09
C VAL A 50 4.21 1.93 -11.55
N ARG A 51 3.24 2.42 -10.78
CA ARG A 51 2.56 3.68 -11.09
C ARG A 51 3.50 4.88 -11.04
N SER A 52 4.39 4.96 -10.05
CA SER A 52 5.38 6.04 -9.92
C SER A 52 6.38 6.04 -11.06
N ALA A 53 6.89 4.88 -11.46
CA ALA A 53 7.81 4.75 -12.59
C ALA A 53 7.15 5.17 -13.92
N GLY A 54 5.88 4.83 -14.13
CA GLY A 54 5.12 5.28 -15.30
C GLY A 54 4.92 6.80 -15.33
N LEU A 55 4.69 7.42 -14.18
CA LEU A 55 4.61 8.89 -14.07
C LEU A 55 5.97 9.55 -14.33
N LEU A 56 7.05 8.96 -13.85
CA LEU A 56 8.40 9.46 -14.13
C LEU A 56 8.74 9.36 -15.61
N GLU A 57 8.43 8.23 -16.27
CA GLU A 57 8.60 8.06 -17.71
C GLU A 57 7.82 9.14 -18.47
N GLN A 58 6.56 9.39 -18.11
CA GLN A 58 5.73 10.44 -18.71
C GLN A 58 6.31 11.84 -18.47
N ALA A 59 6.78 12.13 -17.26
CA ALA A 59 7.37 13.42 -16.89
C ALA A 59 8.63 13.73 -17.71
N LEU A 60 9.50 12.73 -17.90
CA LEU A 60 10.75 12.91 -18.64
C LEU A 60 10.57 12.80 -20.17
N ALA A 61 9.46 12.23 -20.64
CA ALA A 61 9.09 12.29 -22.05
C ALA A 61 8.60 13.69 -22.47
N ASP A 62 7.85 14.37 -21.60
CA ASP A 62 7.36 15.73 -21.81
C ASP A 62 7.45 16.57 -20.54
N VAL A 63 8.49 17.42 -20.48
CA VAL A 63 8.80 18.25 -19.30
C VAL A 63 7.69 19.24 -18.92
N VAL A 64 6.73 19.51 -19.80
CA VAL A 64 5.56 20.33 -19.49
C VAL A 64 4.71 19.69 -18.40
N ASN A 65 4.67 18.36 -18.38
CA ASN A 65 3.93 17.58 -17.39
C ASN A 65 4.70 17.36 -16.08
N LEU A 66 5.99 17.67 -16.05
CA LEU A 66 6.88 17.37 -14.92
C LEU A 66 6.34 17.89 -13.57
N PRO A 67 5.87 19.17 -13.42
CA PRO A 67 5.38 19.64 -12.12
C PRO A 67 4.11 18.91 -11.64
N THR A 68 3.30 18.39 -12.56
CA THR A 68 2.10 17.61 -12.21
C THR A 68 2.46 16.19 -11.83
N CYS A 69 3.28 15.53 -12.63
CA CYS A 69 3.76 14.18 -12.36
C CYS A 69 4.55 14.12 -11.05
N GLN A 70 5.42 15.10 -10.77
CA GLN A 70 6.19 15.18 -9.52
C GLN A 70 5.28 15.20 -8.30
N ARG A 71 4.19 15.99 -8.30
CA ARG A 71 3.25 16.01 -7.17
C ARG A 71 2.52 14.68 -6.97
N GLU A 72 2.18 14.00 -8.07
CA GLU A 72 1.56 12.67 -8.00
C GLU A 72 2.55 11.61 -7.51
N ILE A 73 3.80 11.66 -7.97
CA ILE A 73 4.89 10.79 -7.51
C ILE A 73 5.11 11.00 -6.00
N LYS A 74 5.17 12.26 -5.52
CA LYS A 74 5.30 12.55 -4.08
C LYS A 74 4.15 11.98 -3.24
N ALA A 75 2.92 12.03 -3.75
CA ALA A 75 1.78 11.41 -3.07
C ALA A 75 1.88 9.88 -3.03
N LEU A 76 2.45 9.26 -4.07
CA LEU A 76 2.68 7.81 -4.11
C LEU A 76 3.83 7.40 -3.19
N GLU A 77 4.91 8.17 -3.09
CA GLU A 77 6.00 7.94 -2.14
C GLU A 77 5.46 8.00 -0.70
N THR A 78 4.73 9.04 -0.34
CA THR A 78 4.09 9.13 0.99
C THR A 78 3.19 7.90 1.28
N ARG A 79 2.49 7.38 0.25
CA ARG A 79 1.72 6.14 0.39
C ARG A 79 2.61 4.92 0.57
N GLY A 80 3.72 4.85 -0.14
CA GLY A 80 4.74 3.81 0.01
C GLY A 80 5.33 3.75 1.40
N ASP A 81 5.70 4.90 1.97
CA ASP A 81 6.16 5.03 3.35
C ASP A 81 5.16 4.46 4.35
N GLU A 82 3.87 4.78 4.18
CA GLU A 82 2.81 4.24 5.03
C GLU A 82 2.72 2.70 4.94
N ILE A 83 2.86 2.13 3.72
CA ILE A 83 2.83 0.68 3.50
C ILE A 83 4.05 0.03 4.15
N THR A 84 5.25 0.57 3.93
CA THR A 84 6.50 0.09 4.54
C THR A 84 6.42 0.14 6.06
N HIS A 85 5.91 1.23 6.62
CA HIS A 85 5.68 1.35 8.06
C HIS A 85 4.68 0.29 8.58
N GLU A 86 3.60 0.00 7.82
CA GLU A 86 2.63 -1.04 8.18
C GLU A 86 3.25 -2.45 8.12
N ILE A 87 4.10 -2.75 7.12
CA ILE A 87 4.85 -4.02 7.04
C ILE A 87 5.72 -4.19 8.28
N VAL A 88 6.56 -3.21 8.61
CA VAL A 88 7.47 -3.26 9.76
C VAL A 88 6.70 -3.34 11.08
N SER A 89 5.63 -2.57 11.22
CA SER A 89 4.77 -2.62 12.42
C SER A 89 4.07 -3.97 12.57
N THR A 90 3.63 -4.59 11.47
CA THR A 90 3.02 -5.92 11.46
C THR A 90 4.06 -6.99 11.80
N LEU A 91 5.26 -6.88 11.25
CA LEU A 91 6.39 -7.77 11.52
C LEU A 91 6.73 -7.81 13.02
N ASN A 92 6.85 -6.64 13.65
CA ASN A 92 7.17 -6.52 15.08
C ASN A 92 6.09 -7.10 16.02
N ARG A 93 4.86 -7.32 15.53
CA ARG A 93 3.73 -7.86 16.30
C ARG A 93 3.39 -9.31 15.94
N THR A 94 4.12 -9.90 14.99
CA THR A 94 3.83 -11.23 14.46
C THR A 94 4.95 -12.18 14.82
N PHE A 95 4.62 -13.25 15.56
CA PHE A 95 5.60 -14.24 15.98
C PHE A 95 5.87 -15.29 14.89
N VAL A 96 4.84 -15.62 14.09
CA VAL A 96 4.94 -16.55 12.95
C VAL A 96 4.72 -15.76 11.68
N THR A 97 5.70 -15.74 10.79
CA THR A 97 5.70 -15.02 9.52
C THR A 97 5.78 -16.01 8.35
N PRO A 98 5.34 -15.63 7.13
CA PRO A 98 5.36 -16.53 5.97
C PRO A 98 6.78 -16.90 5.50
N PHE A 99 7.77 -16.05 5.76
CA PHE A 99 9.22 -16.26 5.52
C PHE A 99 10.02 -15.48 6.57
N ASP A 100 11.34 -15.52 6.52
CA ASP A 100 12.19 -14.97 7.58
C ASP A 100 11.98 -13.46 7.81
N HIS A 101 12.01 -13.04 9.07
CA HIS A 101 11.85 -11.63 9.48
C HIS A 101 12.82 -10.69 8.77
N GLU A 102 14.08 -11.13 8.63
CA GLU A 102 15.14 -10.36 7.98
C GLU A 102 14.84 -10.16 6.48
N ASP A 103 14.31 -11.20 5.81
CA ASP A 103 13.94 -11.16 4.39
C ASP A 103 12.72 -10.24 4.16
N ILE A 104 11.71 -10.29 5.06
CA ILE A 104 10.55 -9.38 5.00
C ILE A 104 11.01 -7.93 5.13
N TYR A 105 11.89 -7.66 6.10
CA TYR A 105 12.41 -6.31 6.31
C TYR A 105 13.25 -5.84 5.12
N ALA A 106 14.14 -6.69 4.61
CA ALA A 106 15.00 -6.37 3.47
C ALA A 106 14.18 -6.10 2.19
N LEU A 107 13.14 -6.92 1.94
CA LEU A 107 12.25 -6.71 0.81
C LEU A 107 11.45 -5.40 0.95
N ALA A 108 10.90 -5.12 2.13
CA ALA A 108 10.17 -3.88 2.36
C ALA A 108 11.04 -2.64 2.14
N SER A 109 12.27 -2.64 2.73
CA SER A 109 13.21 -1.52 2.57
C SER A 109 13.68 -1.37 1.13
N GLY A 110 13.94 -2.47 0.42
CA GLY A 110 14.37 -2.39 -0.98
C GLY A 110 13.29 -1.89 -1.94
N LEU A 111 12.01 -2.16 -1.64
CA LEU A 111 10.89 -1.60 -2.40
C LEU A 111 10.71 -0.10 -2.12
N ASP A 112 10.87 0.30 -0.88
CA ASP A 112 10.87 1.68 -0.42
C ASP A 112 11.95 2.52 -1.12
N ASP A 113 13.21 2.03 -1.09
CA ASP A 113 14.35 2.66 -1.76
C ASP A 113 14.09 2.93 -3.25
N ILE A 114 13.42 2.01 -3.97
CA ILE A 114 13.08 2.21 -5.39
C ILE A 114 12.13 3.41 -5.56
N LEU A 115 11.14 3.52 -4.68
CA LEU A 115 10.14 4.58 -4.75
C LEU A 115 10.74 5.94 -4.40
N ASP A 116 11.60 5.98 -3.38
CA ASP A 116 12.37 7.15 -2.96
C ASP A 116 13.24 7.69 -4.10
N TYR A 117 14.00 6.82 -4.79
CA TYR A 117 14.81 7.24 -5.93
C TYR A 117 13.97 7.78 -7.11
N ILE A 118 12.79 7.21 -7.35
CA ILE A 118 11.87 7.74 -8.37
C ILE A 118 11.41 9.16 -8.00
N GLU A 119 11.06 9.37 -6.74
CA GLU A 119 10.66 10.68 -6.22
C GLU A 119 11.80 11.68 -6.29
N GLU A 120 13.00 11.32 -5.83
CA GLU A 120 14.19 12.16 -5.84
C GLU A 120 14.54 12.66 -7.25
N VAL A 121 14.45 11.78 -8.26
CA VAL A 121 14.69 12.16 -9.66
C VAL A 121 13.64 13.15 -10.15
N ALA A 122 12.37 12.93 -9.86
CA ALA A 122 11.27 13.80 -10.27
C ALA A 122 11.35 15.17 -9.58
N ASP A 123 11.65 15.17 -8.27
CA ASP A 123 11.80 16.40 -7.48
C ASP A 123 13.01 17.21 -7.94
N THR A 124 14.17 16.57 -8.14
CA THR A 124 15.39 17.20 -8.64
C THR A 124 15.18 17.81 -10.02
N ALA A 125 14.55 17.08 -10.95
CA ALA A 125 14.27 17.57 -12.29
C ALA A 125 13.35 18.80 -12.27
N ASN A 126 12.31 18.77 -11.42
CA ASN A 126 11.38 19.87 -11.24
C ASN A 126 12.03 21.08 -10.58
N LEU A 127 12.82 20.87 -9.51
CA LEU A 127 13.51 21.92 -8.75
C LEU A 127 14.49 22.71 -9.62
N TYR A 128 15.26 22.02 -10.46
CA TYR A 128 16.22 22.66 -11.37
C TYR A 128 15.59 23.24 -12.64
N GLY A 129 14.29 23.05 -12.85
CA GLY A 129 13.56 23.58 -14.01
C GLY A 129 14.14 23.06 -15.33
N ILE A 130 14.44 21.77 -15.42
CA ILE A 130 15.06 21.17 -16.60
C ILE A 130 14.16 21.37 -17.82
N ALA A 131 14.67 22.06 -18.84
CA ALA A 131 13.91 22.39 -20.03
C ALA A 131 13.91 21.27 -21.11
N ALA A 132 14.87 20.37 -21.05
CA ALA A 132 14.99 19.25 -22.00
C ALA A 132 15.70 18.06 -21.35
N ILE A 133 15.17 16.86 -21.60
CA ILE A 133 15.73 15.59 -21.12
C ILE A 133 16.50 14.92 -22.25
N PRO A 134 17.79 14.56 -22.06
CA PRO A 134 18.56 13.81 -23.05
C PRO A 134 17.92 12.43 -23.33
N GLU A 135 18.02 11.98 -24.59
CA GLU A 135 17.45 10.68 -25.00
C GLU A 135 17.91 9.50 -24.14
N PRO A 136 19.21 9.39 -23.75
CA PRO A 136 19.62 8.31 -22.86
C PRO A 136 18.90 8.29 -21.49
N ALA A 137 18.54 9.47 -20.95
CA ALA A 137 17.81 9.54 -19.69
C ALA A 137 16.34 9.08 -19.85
N ARG A 138 15.70 9.41 -20.98
CA ARG A 138 14.36 8.89 -21.32
C ARG A 138 14.39 7.38 -21.50
N GLU A 139 15.39 6.85 -22.16
CA GLU A 139 15.53 5.39 -22.33
C GLU A 139 15.72 4.69 -20.98
N LEU A 140 16.48 5.28 -20.04
CA LEU A 140 16.63 4.74 -18.68
C LEU A 140 15.31 4.68 -17.93
N THR A 141 14.46 5.71 -18.01
CA THR A 141 13.15 5.67 -17.35
C THR A 141 12.20 4.65 -17.98
N ARG A 142 12.27 4.46 -19.31
CA ARG A 142 11.53 3.39 -19.97
C ARG A 142 11.98 2.00 -19.51
N LEU A 143 13.28 1.79 -19.39
CA LEU A 143 13.83 0.52 -18.86
C LEU A 143 13.48 0.30 -17.39
N LEU A 144 13.47 1.35 -16.58
CA LEU A 144 13.01 1.30 -15.20
C LEU A 144 11.54 0.86 -15.12
N ALA A 145 10.65 1.48 -15.90
CA ALA A 145 9.23 1.10 -15.94
C ALA A 145 9.03 -0.38 -16.30
N LEU A 146 9.80 -0.89 -17.28
CA LEU A 146 9.78 -2.31 -17.64
C LEU A 146 10.29 -3.20 -16.51
N ALA A 147 11.37 -2.79 -15.82
CA ALA A 147 11.98 -3.57 -14.75
C ALA A 147 11.02 -3.68 -13.54
N VAL A 148 10.38 -2.57 -13.12
CA VAL A 148 9.46 -2.59 -11.99
C VAL A 148 8.16 -3.34 -12.30
N ALA A 149 7.71 -3.38 -13.56
CA ALA A 149 6.59 -4.22 -13.98
C ALA A 149 6.93 -5.73 -13.86
N GLN A 150 8.18 -6.13 -14.14
CA GLN A 150 8.64 -7.50 -13.88
C GLN A 150 8.72 -7.81 -12.38
N LEU A 151 9.16 -6.84 -11.59
CA LEU A 151 9.20 -6.96 -10.14
C LEU A 151 7.80 -7.15 -9.54
N GLU A 152 6.81 -6.37 -9.97
CA GLU A 152 5.40 -6.54 -9.57
C GLU A 152 4.91 -7.95 -9.89
N GLY A 153 5.19 -8.44 -11.13
CA GLY A 153 4.82 -9.79 -11.53
C GLY A 153 5.54 -10.90 -10.75
N ALA A 154 6.71 -10.62 -10.16
CA ALA A 154 7.41 -11.55 -9.28
C ALA A 154 6.80 -11.55 -7.86
N ILE A 155 6.50 -10.37 -7.32
CA ILE A 155 5.87 -10.20 -6.01
C ILE A 155 4.49 -10.86 -5.97
N GLY A 156 3.68 -10.73 -7.01
CA GLY A 156 2.37 -11.40 -7.10
C GLY A 156 2.43 -12.93 -7.21
N LYS A 157 3.64 -13.53 -7.13
CA LYS A 157 3.84 -15.00 -7.10
C LYS A 157 4.39 -15.50 -5.76
N LEU A 158 4.62 -14.59 -4.80
CA LEU A 158 5.02 -14.98 -3.44
C LEU A 158 3.85 -15.67 -2.73
#